data_524b0fcd0ad86afec038cb08f94ebfde
#
_entry.id   524b0fcd0ad86afec038cb08f94ebfde
#
_cell.length_a   1.000
_cell.length_b   1.000
_cell.length_c   1.000
_cell.angle_alpha   90.00
_cell.angle_beta   90.00
_cell.angle_gamma   90.00
#
_symmetry.space_group_name_H-M   'P 1'
#
loop_
_entity.id
_entity.type
_entity.pdbx_description
1 polymer ?
#
loop_
_entity_poly.entity_id
_entity_poly.type
_entity_poly.pdbx_seq_one_letter_code
_entity_poly.pdbx_strand_id
1 'polypeptide(L)'
;MKRSKLWSGLTSTSAALLVVGLIGQNLAAANASYINTALGTTTTKVVQTGEVGDTTYFKSQFGDFDDPDAQAAAIAAALEQNVNEMREGAALLRNENNTLPLTNATRISVFVHAAVDPAYQANSAGNKVTNGALNSIDLKTALEAQGFEVNPQLWDGIAAGTATRAQGEAPQFGGGYSVTGTATNTEENKAFYQGLANTWANDYKDAAIVVFAREGGEGHDLLMDDVDTDGSTISSLALHKDERDLLEMVRKDFDKVIVLLNSHYQMEVQDIIPYADSILFIGYPGHQGFTGVAEILKGTVNPSGHLTDTYATDSLSSPAAVNSGTRTPQFANVDEINATIGEDENAEYMSFQAEGIYIGYR
;
A
#
# COMPACT_ATOMS: atom_id res chain seq x y z
N MET A 1 -29.00 37.09 52.38
CA MET A 1 -27.67 36.59 51.97
C MET A 1 -27.70 35.32 51.08
N LYS A 2 -28.59 34.37 51.20
CA LYS A 2 -28.61 33.15 50.36
C LYS A 2 -28.98 33.41 48.89
N ARG A 3 -29.90 34.34 48.57
CA ARG A 3 -30.33 34.65 47.20
C ARG A 3 -29.23 35.30 46.36
N SER A 4 -28.43 36.23 46.92
CA SER A 4 -27.35 36.90 46.18
C SER A 4 -26.24 35.94 45.79
N LYS A 5 -25.88 34.96 46.60
CA LYS A 5 -24.89 33.94 46.29
C LYS A 5 -25.37 33.00 45.17
N LEU A 6 -26.67 32.68 45.15
CA LEU A 6 -27.26 31.87 44.08
C LEU A 6 -27.19 32.60 42.74
N TRP A 7 -27.57 33.89 42.71
CA TRP A 7 -27.50 34.69 41.48
C TRP A 7 -26.06 34.91 41.02
N SER A 8 -25.12 35.17 41.91
CA SER A 8 -23.69 35.25 41.54
C SER A 8 -23.18 33.93 40.92
N GLY A 9 -23.56 32.79 41.51
CA GLY A 9 -23.20 31.49 40.98
C GLY A 9 -23.76 31.26 39.57
N LEU A 10 -25.06 31.51 39.37
CA LEU A 10 -25.71 31.39 38.06
C LEU A 10 -25.05 32.29 36.98
N THR A 11 -24.80 33.57 37.35
CA THR A 11 -24.14 34.52 36.43
C THR A 11 -22.74 34.05 36.05
N SER A 12 -21.94 33.57 37.02
CA SER A 12 -20.60 33.09 36.73
C SER A 12 -20.61 31.83 35.85
N THR A 13 -21.54 30.90 36.12
CA THR A 13 -21.70 29.70 35.28
C THR A 13 -22.14 30.06 33.85
N SER A 14 -23.12 30.96 33.70
CA SER A 14 -23.57 31.40 32.40
C SER A 14 -22.48 32.14 31.63
N ALA A 15 -21.68 32.97 32.27
CA ALA A 15 -20.55 33.64 31.68
C ALA A 15 -19.46 32.63 31.21
N ALA A 16 -19.16 31.63 32.03
CA ALA A 16 -18.23 30.58 31.63
C ALA A 16 -18.73 29.77 30.40
N LEU A 17 -20.02 29.39 30.42
CA LEU A 17 -20.62 28.69 29.26
C LEU A 17 -20.63 29.56 28.00
N LEU A 18 -20.87 30.87 28.12
CA LEU A 18 -20.79 31.78 26.98
C LEU A 18 -19.39 31.84 26.40
N VAL A 19 -18.35 31.93 27.25
CA VAL A 19 -16.95 31.93 26.81
C VAL A 19 -16.61 30.63 26.08
N VAL A 20 -16.98 29.48 26.66
CA VAL A 20 -16.76 28.17 26.01
C VAL A 20 -17.50 28.09 24.68
N GLY A 21 -18.75 28.57 24.63
CA GLY A 21 -19.53 28.61 23.39
C GLY A 21 -18.89 29.48 22.30
N LEU A 22 -18.37 30.66 22.67
CA LEU A 22 -17.69 31.56 21.74
C LEU A 22 -16.35 30.95 21.23
N ILE A 23 -15.59 30.31 22.10
CA ILE A 23 -14.37 29.61 21.71
C ILE A 23 -14.72 28.46 20.76
N GLY A 24 -15.72 27.64 21.11
CA GLY A 24 -16.19 26.55 20.27
C GLY A 24 -16.67 27.01 18.90
N GLN A 25 -17.43 28.10 18.84
CA GLN A 25 -17.90 28.70 17.59
C GLN A 25 -16.73 29.21 16.72
N ASN A 26 -15.75 29.87 17.31
CA ASN A 26 -14.58 30.35 16.56
C ASN A 26 -13.73 29.20 16.03
N LEU A 27 -13.52 28.14 16.83
CA LEU A 27 -12.82 26.94 16.39
C LEU A 27 -13.58 26.23 15.26
N ALA A 28 -14.89 26.09 15.38
CA ALA A 28 -15.71 25.49 14.33
C ALA A 28 -15.70 26.34 13.05
N ALA A 29 -15.74 27.67 13.16
CA ALA A 29 -15.65 28.55 12.01
C ALA A 29 -14.29 28.50 11.33
N ALA A 30 -13.20 28.45 12.10
CA ALA A 30 -11.84 28.30 11.59
C ALA A 30 -11.62 26.98 10.87
N ASN A 31 -12.34 25.92 11.27
CA ASN A 31 -12.25 24.58 10.69
C ASN A 31 -13.48 24.20 9.85
N ALA A 32 -14.27 25.18 9.41
CA ALA A 32 -15.54 24.93 8.72
C ALA A 32 -15.38 24.05 7.48
N SER A 33 -14.30 24.20 6.72
CA SER A 33 -13.99 23.37 5.55
C SER A 33 -13.86 21.88 5.91
N TYR A 34 -13.08 21.57 6.93
CA TYR A 34 -12.92 20.20 7.42
C TYR A 34 -14.21 19.60 7.95
N ILE A 35 -14.93 20.39 8.77
CA ILE A 35 -16.20 19.94 9.37
C ILE A 35 -17.23 19.66 8.28
N ASN A 36 -17.35 20.55 7.30
CA ASN A 36 -18.30 20.38 6.20
C ASN A 36 -17.93 19.20 5.30
N THR A 37 -16.65 18.99 5.03
CA THR A 37 -16.17 17.81 4.29
C THR A 37 -16.48 16.52 5.04
N ALA A 38 -16.18 16.48 6.35
CA ALA A 38 -16.43 15.30 7.20
C ALA A 38 -17.93 14.97 7.34
N LEU A 39 -18.77 16.00 7.33
CA LEU A 39 -20.24 15.84 7.45
C LEU A 39 -20.92 15.70 6.08
N GLY A 40 -20.18 15.76 4.97
CA GLY A 40 -20.74 15.74 3.61
C GLY A 40 -21.62 16.96 3.30
N THR A 41 -21.39 18.07 4.00
CA THR A 41 -22.14 19.33 3.79
C THR A 41 -21.28 20.32 3.01
N THR A 42 -21.89 21.02 2.04
CA THR A 42 -21.20 22.08 1.31
C THR A 42 -21.52 23.44 1.92
N THR A 43 -20.49 24.28 2.08
CA THR A 43 -20.67 25.68 2.53
C THR A 43 -21.09 26.60 1.40
N THR A 44 -20.97 26.17 0.16
CA THR A 44 -21.24 26.97 -1.03
C THR A 44 -22.34 26.32 -1.85
N LYS A 45 -23.47 26.99 -1.98
CA LYS A 45 -24.51 26.63 -2.94
C LYS A 45 -24.34 27.49 -4.18
N VAL A 46 -24.02 26.86 -5.30
CA VAL A 46 -24.06 27.56 -6.59
C VAL A 46 -25.52 27.77 -6.98
N VAL A 47 -25.98 29.00 -6.92
CA VAL A 47 -27.29 29.38 -7.44
C VAL A 47 -27.11 29.92 -8.83
N GLN A 48 -27.61 29.21 -9.82
CA GLN A 48 -27.59 29.64 -11.19
C GLN A 48 -28.74 30.64 -11.40
N THR A 49 -28.40 31.87 -11.69
CA THR A 49 -29.37 32.93 -11.99
C THR A 49 -29.20 33.34 -13.45
N GLY A 50 -30.14 32.98 -14.30
CA GLY A 50 -30.14 33.30 -15.72
C GLY A 50 -30.31 32.09 -16.63
N GLU A 51 -30.44 32.34 -17.94
CA GLU A 51 -30.45 31.26 -18.93
C GLU A 51 -29.08 30.55 -18.93
N VAL A 52 -29.13 29.23 -18.80
CA VAL A 52 -27.95 28.38 -18.93
C VAL A 52 -27.57 28.41 -20.41
N GLY A 53 -26.44 29.03 -20.74
CA GLY A 53 -25.84 28.89 -22.06
C GLY A 53 -25.58 27.43 -22.41
N ASP A 54 -25.23 27.14 -23.65
CA ASP A 54 -24.88 25.80 -24.07
C ASP A 54 -23.76 25.24 -23.17
N THR A 55 -24.12 24.28 -22.28
CA THR A 55 -23.21 23.62 -21.33
C THR A 55 -22.63 22.33 -21.88
N THR A 56 -22.85 22.02 -23.15
CA THR A 56 -22.30 20.84 -23.82
C THR A 56 -20.77 20.74 -23.70
N TYR A 57 -20.12 21.89 -23.56
CA TYR A 57 -18.65 21.96 -23.38
C TYR A 57 -18.17 21.33 -22.06
N PHE A 58 -18.99 21.38 -21.04
CA PHE A 58 -18.70 20.85 -19.70
C PHE A 58 -19.61 19.69 -19.31
N LYS A 59 -20.15 18.99 -20.27
CA LYS A 59 -21.02 17.86 -20.02
C LYS A 59 -20.25 16.77 -19.29
N SER A 60 -20.71 16.40 -18.10
CA SER A 60 -20.14 15.27 -17.36
C SER A 60 -20.27 13.97 -18.15
N GLN A 61 -19.22 13.17 -18.17
CA GLN A 61 -19.28 11.80 -18.72
C GLN A 61 -20.04 10.85 -17.79
N PHE A 62 -20.19 11.22 -16.53
CA PHE A 62 -20.83 10.40 -15.50
C PHE A 62 -22.35 10.56 -15.43
N GLY A 63 -22.95 11.32 -16.37
CA GLY A 63 -24.38 11.58 -16.38
C GLY A 63 -24.83 12.52 -15.26
N ASP A 64 -26.10 12.39 -14.87
CA ASP A 64 -26.65 13.13 -13.74
C ASP A 64 -26.26 12.44 -12.44
N PHE A 65 -25.70 13.17 -11.47
CA PHE A 65 -25.23 12.64 -10.22
C PHE A 65 -26.37 12.09 -9.33
N ASP A 66 -27.59 12.54 -9.60
CA ASP A 66 -28.79 12.08 -8.89
C ASP A 66 -29.44 10.85 -9.56
N ASP A 67 -28.89 10.36 -10.69
CA ASP A 67 -29.36 9.16 -11.37
C ASP A 67 -28.58 7.92 -10.89
N PRO A 68 -29.21 7.00 -10.16
CA PRO A 68 -28.56 5.78 -9.66
C PRO A 68 -28.03 4.86 -10.76
N ASP A 69 -28.67 4.82 -11.91
CA ASP A 69 -28.25 3.97 -13.04
C ASP A 69 -26.99 4.57 -13.69
N ALA A 70 -26.91 5.89 -13.84
CA ALA A 70 -25.73 6.58 -14.32
C ALA A 70 -24.54 6.42 -13.34
N GLN A 71 -24.78 6.49 -12.04
CA GLN A 71 -23.77 6.23 -11.02
C GLN A 71 -23.25 4.79 -11.10
N ALA A 72 -24.14 3.80 -11.17
CA ALA A 72 -23.78 2.39 -11.27
C ALA A 72 -22.96 2.10 -12.54
N ALA A 73 -23.33 2.70 -13.67
CA ALA A 73 -22.59 2.59 -14.92
C ALA A 73 -21.19 3.21 -14.82
N ALA A 74 -21.04 4.37 -14.17
CA ALA A 74 -19.76 5.02 -13.95
C ALA A 74 -18.84 4.19 -13.04
N ILE A 75 -19.38 3.61 -11.97
CA ILE A 75 -18.63 2.71 -11.07
C ILE A 75 -18.16 1.47 -11.85
N ALA A 76 -19.05 0.84 -12.63
CA ALA A 76 -18.70 -0.34 -13.42
C ALA A 76 -17.57 -0.03 -14.44
N ALA A 77 -17.64 1.11 -15.10
CA ALA A 77 -16.59 1.56 -16.02
C ALA A 77 -15.26 1.83 -15.31
N ALA A 78 -15.28 2.41 -14.12
CA ALA A 78 -14.07 2.64 -13.31
C ALA A 78 -13.43 1.32 -12.84
N LEU A 79 -14.24 0.33 -12.44
CA LEU A 79 -13.76 -0.99 -12.04
C LEU A 79 -13.14 -1.75 -13.22
N GLU A 80 -13.75 -1.70 -14.40
CA GLU A 80 -13.17 -2.29 -15.61
C GLU A 80 -11.88 -1.58 -16.04
N GLN A 81 -11.82 -0.25 -15.89
CA GLN A 81 -10.59 0.51 -16.15
C GLN A 81 -9.46 0.06 -15.22
N ASN A 82 -9.75 -0.18 -13.93
CA ASN A 82 -8.76 -0.70 -12.99
C ASN A 82 -8.23 -2.10 -13.40
N VAL A 83 -9.08 -2.98 -13.95
CA VAL A 83 -8.62 -4.25 -14.53
C VAL A 83 -7.71 -4.02 -15.74
N ASN A 84 -8.07 -3.08 -16.63
CA ASN A 84 -7.26 -2.76 -17.82
C ASN A 84 -5.91 -2.16 -17.44
N GLU A 85 -5.86 -1.31 -16.43
CA GLU A 85 -4.60 -0.77 -15.89
C GLU A 85 -3.67 -1.89 -15.43
N MET A 86 -4.19 -2.93 -14.79
CA MET A 86 -3.40 -4.08 -14.39
C MET A 86 -2.96 -4.94 -15.57
N ARG A 87 -3.83 -5.18 -16.56
CA ARG A 87 -3.51 -5.94 -17.80
C ARG A 87 -2.33 -5.31 -18.55
N GLU A 88 -2.29 -3.97 -18.59
CA GLU A 88 -1.27 -3.21 -19.31
C GLU A 88 -0.07 -2.82 -18.44
N GLY A 89 -0.28 -2.59 -17.15
CA GLY A 89 0.73 -2.07 -16.22
C GLY A 89 1.60 -3.15 -15.58
N ALA A 90 1.13 -4.38 -15.49
CA ALA A 90 1.94 -5.46 -14.92
C ALA A 90 3.17 -5.75 -15.81
N ALA A 91 4.35 -5.85 -15.18
CA ALA A 91 5.62 -6.06 -15.88
C ALA A 91 6.20 -7.45 -15.57
N LEU A 92 6.42 -8.25 -16.61
CA LEU A 92 7.05 -9.55 -16.50
C LEU A 92 8.58 -9.38 -16.48
N LEU A 93 9.20 -9.48 -15.29
CA LEU A 93 10.63 -9.24 -15.11
C LEU A 93 11.47 -10.47 -15.43
N ARG A 94 10.92 -11.66 -15.23
CA ARG A 94 11.57 -12.95 -15.47
C ARG A 94 10.53 -13.98 -15.88
N ASN A 95 10.87 -14.84 -16.85
CA ASN A 95 10.07 -16.00 -17.22
C ASN A 95 10.97 -17.09 -17.83
N GLU A 96 11.53 -17.92 -16.97
CA GLU A 96 12.38 -19.03 -17.37
C GLU A 96 11.54 -20.27 -17.71
N ASN A 97 12.06 -21.09 -18.59
CA ASN A 97 11.47 -22.37 -18.97
C ASN A 97 10.00 -22.28 -19.47
N ASN A 98 9.56 -21.11 -19.93
CA ASN A 98 8.16 -20.85 -20.28
C ASN A 98 7.20 -21.21 -19.13
N THR A 99 7.54 -20.86 -17.89
CA THR A 99 6.73 -21.16 -16.71
C THR A 99 5.39 -20.45 -16.78
N LEU A 100 5.35 -19.19 -17.20
CA LEU A 100 4.14 -18.49 -17.58
C LEU A 100 3.95 -18.55 -19.10
N PRO A 101 2.70 -18.66 -19.57
CA PRO A 101 1.46 -18.75 -18.79
C PRO A 101 1.20 -20.15 -18.20
N LEU A 102 0.43 -20.22 -17.14
CA LEU A 102 0.01 -21.44 -16.45
C LEU A 102 -1.20 -22.10 -17.15
N THR A 103 -1.11 -22.34 -18.46
CA THR A 103 -2.25 -22.83 -19.27
C THR A 103 -2.75 -24.19 -18.86
N ASN A 104 -1.84 -25.08 -18.41
CA ASN A 104 -2.14 -26.46 -18.05
C ASN A 104 -2.18 -26.68 -16.52
N ALA A 105 -1.86 -25.67 -15.73
CA ALA A 105 -1.98 -25.74 -14.28
C ALA A 105 -3.45 -25.56 -13.87
N THR A 106 -3.88 -26.39 -12.94
CA THR A 106 -5.24 -26.33 -12.40
C THR A 106 -5.20 -26.14 -10.90
N ARG A 107 -4.36 -26.91 -10.19
CA ARG A 107 -4.31 -26.97 -8.72
C ARG A 107 -3.02 -26.35 -8.22
N ILE A 108 -3.14 -25.18 -7.59
CA ILE A 108 -2.03 -24.33 -7.22
C ILE A 108 -2.00 -24.03 -5.73
N SER A 109 -0.80 -23.74 -5.22
CA SER A 109 -0.58 -23.26 -3.85
C SER A 109 -0.14 -21.81 -3.87
N VAL A 110 -0.73 -20.99 -2.99
CA VAL A 110 -0.41 -19.56 -2.85
C VAL A 110 0.15 -19.34 -1.47
N PHE A 111 1.28 -18.66 -1.38
CA PHE A 111 2.10 -18.53 -0.18
C PHE A 111 2.29 -17.07 0.20
N VAL A 112 2.68 -16.85 1.45
CA VAL A 112 3.00 -15.58 2.10
C VAL A 112 1.74 -14.86 2.61
N HIS A 113 1.86 -14.23 3.75
CA HIS A 113 0.75 -13.46 4.35
C HIS A 113 0.20 -12.40 3.39
N ALA A 114 1.06 -11.76 2.59
CA ALA A 114 0.65 -10.79 1.58
C ALA A 114 -0.29 -11.34 0.49
N ALA A 115 -0.41 -12.66 0.34
CA ALA A 115 -1.40 -13.25 -0.57
C ALA A 115 -2.82 -13.09 -0.02
N VAL A 116 -3.00 -13.22 1.30
CA VAL A 116 -4.30 -13.13 1.98
C VAL A 116 -4.61 -11.71 2.46
N ASP A 117 -3.58 -10.89 2.70
CA ASP A 117 -3.69 -9.47 3.04
C ASP A 117 -2.76 -8.62 2.17
N PRO A 118 -3.07 -8.44 0.88
CA PRO A 118 -2.22 -7.70 -0.05
C PRO A 118 -2.32 -6.19 0.15
N ALA A 119 -1.31 -5.48 -0.39
CA ALA A 119 -1.36 -4.04 -0.54
C ALA A 119 -2.20 -3.67 -1.77
N TYR A 120 -3.47 -3.33 -1.56
CA TYR A 120 -4.37 -2.94 -2.65
C TYR A 120 -4.06 -1.56 -3.23
N GLN A 121 -3.58 -0.65 -2.40
CA GLN A 121 -3.25 0.74 -2.74
C GLN A 121 -2.18 1.28 -1.82
N ALA A 122 -1.61 2.43 -2.18
CA ALA A 122 -0.70 3.15 -1.31
C ALA A 122 -1.35 3.50 0.03
N ASN A 123 -0.57 3.42 1.10
CA ASN A 123 -1.01 3.83 2.43
C ASN A 123 -1.01 5.35 2.53
N SER A 124 -2.09 6.00 2.12
CA SER A 124 -2.27 7.45 2.17
C SER A 124 -3.54 7.83 2.94
N ALA A 125 -3.68 9.11 3.28
CA ALA A 125 -4.90 9.59 3.90
C ALA A 125 -6.12 9.31 3.01
N GLY A 126 -7.12 8.64 3.54
CA GLY A 126 -8.35 8.32 2.83
C GLY A 126 -8.88 6.92 3.13
N ASN A 127 -9.94 6.55 2.42
CA ASN A 127 -10.53 5.22 2.55
C ASN A 127 -9.62 4.18 1.89
N LYS A 128 -9.09 3.27 2.68
CA LYS A 128 -8.30 2.15 2.17
C LYS A 128 -9.17 1.11 1.48
N VAL A 129 -8.70 0.63 0.35
CA VAL A 129 -9.16 -0.65 -0.20
C VAL A 129 -8.53 -1.75 0.64
N THR A 130 -9.35 -2.56 1.25
CA THR A 130 -8.92 -3.71 2.04
C THR A 130 -9.57 -4.97 1.51
N ASN A 131 -9.06 -6.12 1.91
CA ASN A 131 -9.72 -7.38 1.61
C ASN A 131 -11.17 -7.36 2.14
N GLY A 132 -12.13 -7.71 1.28
CA GLY A 132 -13.55 -7.63 1.58
C GLY A 132 -14.18 -6.23 1.51
N ALA A 133 -13.44 -5.19 1.11
CA ALA A 133 -14.01 -3.88 0.82
C ALA A 133 -15.04 -3.97 -0.32
N LEU A 134 -15.99 -3.03 -0.32
CA LEU A 134 -17.01 -2.97 -1.37
C LEU A 134 -16.34 -2.89 -2.76
N ASN A 135 -16.76 -3.76 -3.66
CA ASN A 135 -16.20 -3.90 -5.02
C ASN A 135 -14.74 -4.36 -5.09
N SER A 136 -14.12 -4.82 -4.00
CA SER A 136 -12.79 -5.42 -4.07
C SER A 136 -12.86 -6.91 -4.38
N ILE A 137 -11.86 -7.41 -5.12
CA ILE A 137 -11.65 -8.83 -5.36
C ILE A 137 -10.31 -9.23 -4.74
N ASP A 138 -10.26 -10.36 -4.03
CA ASP A 138 -9.01 -10.92 -3.53
C ASP A 138 -8.33 -11.80 -4.60
N LEU A 139 -7.05 -12.11 -4.36
CA LEU A 139 -6.25 -12.90 -5.30
C LEU A 139 -6.82 -14.31 -5.51
N LYS A 140 -7.30 -14.98 -4.44
CA LYS A 140 -7.87 -16.32 -4.53
C LYS A 140 -9.11 -16.32 -5.41
N THR A 141 -10.05 -15.41 -5.16
CA THR A 141 -11.29 -15.27 -5.94
C THR A 141 -10.98 -14.99 -7.41
N ALA A 142 -10.01 -14.12 -7.69
CA ALA A 142 -9.60 -13.81 -9.05
C ALA A 142 -8.98 -15.03 -9.77
N LEU A 143 -8.13 -15.79 -9.08
CA LEU A 143 -7.52 -17.02 -9.62
C LEU A 143 -8.59 -18.09 -9.88
N GLU A 144 -9.52 -18.30 -8.96
CA GLU A 144 -10.61 -19.27 -9.11
C GLU A 144 -11.55 -18.89 -10.27
N ALA A 145 -11.76 -17.59 -10.51
CA ALA A 145 -12.51 -17.11 -11.68
C ALA A 145 -11.83 -17.45 -13.01
N GLN A 146 -10.51 -17.64 -13.04
CA GLN A 146 -9.76 -18.10 -14.21
C GLN A 146 -9.62 -19.62 -14.28
N GLY A 147 -10.30 -20.36 -13.43
CA GLY A 147 -10.34 -21.82 -13.43
C GLY A 147 -9.17 -22.49 -12.70
N PHE A 148 -8.45 -21.76 -11.85
CA PHE A 148 -7.54 -22.38 -10.90
C PHE A 148 -8.30 -22.90 -9.68
N GLU A 149 -7.81 -23.99 -9.09
CA GLU A 149 -8.19 -24.44 -7.74
C GLU A 149 -7.06 -24.05 -6.79
N VAL A 150 -7.34 -23.10 -5.90
CA VAL A 150 -6.37 -22.64 -4.90
C VAL A 150 -6.42 -23.55 -3.68
N ASN A 151 -5.26 -23.99 -3.17
CA ASN A 151 -5.16 -24.84 -1.98
C ASN A 151 -5.88 -24.17 -0.78
N PRO A 152 -7.06 -24.67 -0.39
CA PRO A 152 -7.88 -23.98 0.62
C PRO A 152 -7.27 -24.12 2.01
N GLN A 153 -6.64 -25.26 2.35
CA GLN A 153 -6.07 -25.49 3.68
C GLN A 153 -4.83 -24.62 3.90
N LEU A 154 -4.02 -24.43 2.87
CA LEU A 154 -2.88 -23.51 2.94
C LEU A 154 -3.36 -22.08 3.08
N TRP A 155 -4.31 -21.65 2.22
CA TRP A 155 -4.86 -20.30 2.25
C TRP A 155 -5.46 -19.96 3.63
N ASP A 156 -6.34 -20.83 4.14
CA ASP A 156 -6.99 -20.63 5.43
C ASP A 156 -5.98 -20.67 6.59
N GLY A 157 -4.95 -21.53 6.47
CA GLY A 157 -3.86 -21.59 7.44
C GLY A 157 -3.08 -20.28 7.51
N ILE A 158 -2.71 -19.70 6.37
CA ILE A 158 -2.02 -18.40 6.30
C ILE A 158 -2.91 -17.28 6.84
N ALA A 159 -4.19 -17.27 6.46
CA ALA A 159 -5.15 -16.27 6.94
C ALA A 159 -5.38 -16.33 8.46
N ALA A 160 -5.20 -17.49 9.07
CA ALA A 160 -5.28 -17.67 10.53
C ALA A 160 -3.92 -17.45 11.25
N GLY A 161 -2.86 -17.18 10.52
CA GLY A 161 -1.53 -16.92 11.04
C GLY A 161 -1.43 -15.59 11.80
N THR A 162 -0.24 -15.31 12.31
CA THR A 162 0.08 -14.13 13.12
C THR A 162 0.93 -13.10 12.37
N ALA A 163 1.39 -13.44 11.18
CA ALA A 163 2.14 -12.54 10.33
C ALA A 163 1.34 -11.27 10.02
N THR A 164 2.03 -10.16 9.89
CA THR A 164 1.43 -8.87 9.58
C THR A 164 2.24 -8.16 8.51
N ARG A 165 1.53 -7.46 7.63
CA ARG A 165 2.17 -6.57 6.68
C ARG A 165 2.59 -5.29 7.39
N ALA A 166 3.82 -4.81 7.08
CA ALA A 166 4.27 -3.51 7.49
C ALA A 166 3.33 -2.43 6.93
N GLN A 167 2.82 -1.58 7.81
CA GLN A 167 2.04 -0.41 7.44
C GLN A 167 2.69 0.80 8.08
N GLY A 168 3.07 1.80 7.28
CA GLY A 168 3.49 3.08 7.81
C GLY A 168 2.36 3.71 8.62
N GLU A 169 2.68 4.36 9.73
CA GLU A 169 1.68 5.10 10.49
C GLU A 169 1.45 6.49 9.87
N ALA A 170 0.18 6.87 9.72
CA ALA A 170 -0.17 8.19 9.23
C ALA A 170 0.32 9.28 10.19
N PRO A 171 0.99 10.35 9.70
CA PRO A 171 1.23 11.50 10.53
C PRO A 171 -0.11 12.05 11.01
N GLN A 172 -0.24 12.23 12.32
CA GLN A 172 -1.42 12.86 12.89
C GLN A 172 -1.49 14.33 12.42
N PHE A 173 -2.64 14.77 11.92
CA PHE A 173 -2.84 16.15 11.51
C PHE A 173 -2.42 17.12 12.63
N GLY A 174 -1.46 18.00 12.37
CA GLY A 174 -0.95 19.00 13.30
C GLY A 174 0.24 18.58 14.18
N GLY A 175 0.73 17.35 14.05
CA GLY A 175 2.01 16.89 14.59
C GLY A 175 3.09 16.97 13.52
N GLY A 176 4.32 17.29 13.91
CA GLY A 176 5.47 17.19 12.99
C GLY A 176 5.59 15.78 12.44
N TYR A 177 6.24 15.65 11.30
CA TYR A 177 6.58 14.35 10.71
C TYR A 177 7.30 13.51 11.76
N SER A 178 6.61 12.53 12.29
CA SER A 178 7.23 11.48 13.09
C SER A 178 7.19 10.23 12.24
N VAL A 179 8.32 9.86 11.66
CA VAL A 179 8.53 8.52 11.09
C VAL A 179 8.67 7.57 12.29
N THR A 180 7.60 7.39 13.02
CA THR A 180 7.52 6.38 14.08
C THR A 180 6.72 5.20 13.59
N GLY A 181 7.11 4.67 12.45
CA GLY A 181 6.59 3.40 12.00
C GLY A 181 7.63 2.32 12.30
N THR A 182 7.43 1.51 13.28
CA THR A 182 8.03 0.17 13.31
C THR A 182 7.18 -0.69 12.38
N ALA A 183 7.33 -0.44 11.11
CA ALA A 183 6.65 -1.24 10.10
C ALA A 183 7.55 -2.43 9.76
N THR A 184 7.70 -3.35 10.67
CA THR A 184 8.38 -4.61 10.40
C THR A 184 7.43 -5.48 9.60
N ASN A 185 7.77 -5.79 8.35
CA ASN A 185 7.14 -6.90 7.67
C ASN A 185 7.42 -8.15 8.48
N THR A 186 6.40 -8.81 8.93
CA THR A 186 6.54 -10.13 9.51
C THR A 186 5.98 -11.17 8.56
N GLU A 187 6.65 -12.31 8.49
CA GLU A 187 6.16 -13.50 7.82
C GLU A 187 6.17 -14.65 8.79
N GLU A 188 5.33 -15.62 8.57
CA GLU A 188 5.35 -16.85 9.34
C GLU A 188 6.65 -17.59 9.09
N ASN A 189 7.23 -18.10 10.14
CA ASN A 189 8.51 -18.82 10.05
C ASN A 189 8.36 -20.15 9.30
N LYS A 190 9.49 -20.69 8.90
CA LYS A 190 9.56 -21.99 8.18
C LYS A 190 8.83 -23.14 8.88
N ALA A 191 8.82 -23.19 10.21
CA ALA A 191 8.15 -24.26 10.94
C ALA A 191 6.63 -24.23 10.79
N PHE A 192 6.04 -23.03 10.70
CA PHE A 192 4.62 -22.86 10.42
C PHE A 192 4.26 -23.51 9.07
N TYR A 193 5.00 -23.20 8.01
CA TYR A 193 4.74 -23.77 6.69
C TYR A 193 5.03 -25.26 6.62
N GLN A 194 6.03 -25.75 7.33
CA GLN A 194 6.27 -27.19 7.45
C GLN A 194 5.08 -27.93 8.08
N GLY A 195 4.37 -27.28 9.00
CA GLY A 195 3.12 -27.80 9.58
C GLY A 195 1.98 -27.96 8.55
N LEU A 196 2.01 -27.17 7.48
CA LEU A 196 1.03 -27.19 6.40
C LEU A 196 1.49 -27.99 5.16
N ALA A 197 2.71 -28.52 5.14
CA ALA A 197 3.33 -29.12 3.96
C ALA A 197 2.56 -30.33 3.39
N ASN A 198 1.82 -31.05 4.21
CA ASN A 198 0.97 -32.15 3.78
C ASN A 198 -0.19 -31.69 2.86
N THR A 199 -0.56 -30.41 2.88
CA THR A 199 -1.66 -29.86 2.08
C THR A 199 -1.30 -29.73 0.61
N TRP A 200 -0.01 -29.63 0.26
CA TRP A 200 0.50 -29.60 -1.11
C TRP A 200 1.41 -30.76 -1.49
N ALA A 201 1.71 -31.69 -0.56
CA ALA A 201 2.66 -32.77 -0.81
C ALA A 201 2.27 -33.66 -2.03
N ASN A 202 0.98 -33.96 -2.17
CA ASN A 202 0.45 -34.83 -3.21
C ASN A 202 -0.59 -34.15 -4.12
N ASP A 203 -0.92 -32.90 -3.84
CA ASP A 203 -1.97 -32.17 -4.50
C ASP A 203 -1.62 -30.68 -4.56
N TYR A 204 -2.33 -29.86 -5.34
CA TYR A 204 -2.05 -28.42 -5.48
C TYR A 204 -0.59 -28.08 -5.82
N LYS A 205 0.08 -28.95 -6.61
CA LYS A 205 1.50 -28.89 -6.96
C LYS A 205 1.79 -28.39 -8.38
N ASP A 206 0.78 -28.02 -9.13
CA ASP A 206 1.00 -27.59 -10.52
C ASP A 206 1.87 -26.33 -10.61
N ALA A 207 1.73 -25.44 -9.63
CA ALA A 207 2.58 -24.27 -9.45
C ALA A 207 2.47 -23.72 -8.02
N ALA A 208 3.50 -23.01 -7.60
CA ALA A 208 3.50 -22.14 -6.41
C ALA A 208 3.47 -20.68 -6.84
N ILE A 209 2.59 -19.89 -6.22
CA ILE A 209 2.55 -18.44 -6.32
C ILE A 209 2.98 -17.88 -4.96
N VAL A 210 4.00 -17.03 -4.95
CA VAL A 210 4.55 -16.42 -3.74
C VAL A 210 4.39 -14.91 -3.86
N VAL A 211 3.75 -14.26 -2.89
CA VAL A 211 3.42 -12.82 -2.99
C VAL A 211 4.23 -12.04 -1.95
N PHE A 212 5.14 -11.20 -2.40
CA PHE A 212 5.85 -10.29 -1.51
C PHE A 212 5.29 -8.88 -1.65
N ALA A 213 4.97 -8.24 -0.53
CA ALA A 213 4.45 -6.89 -0.51
C ALA A 213 5.32 -5.93 0.31
N ARG A 214 5.42 -4.70 -0.18
CA ARG A 214 5.94 -3.55 0.55
C ARG A 214 4.97 -2.40 0.33
N GLU A 215 4.40 -1.87 1.41
CA GLU A 215 3.42 -0.81 1.36
C GLU A 215 4.00 0.49 1.89
N GLY A 216 3.76 1.55 1.18
CA GLY A 216 4.03 2.92 1.60
C GLY A 216 3.07 3.87 0.90
N GLY A 217 3.18 5.15 1.20
CA GLY A 217 2.30 6.17 0.62
C GLY A 217 2.69 7.56 1.08
N GLU A 218 1.91 8.55 0.72
CA GLU A 218 2.12 9.92 1.13
C GLU A 218 2.13 10.06 2.65
N GLY A 219 3.24 10.51 3.21
CA GLY A 219 3.42 10.62 4.66
C GLY A 219 3.61 9.28 5.40
N HIS A 220 3.79 8.19 4.66
CA HIS A 220 3.94 6.82 5.19
C HIS A 220 5.09 6.11 4.47
N ASP A 221 6.28 6.68 4.55
CA ASP A 221 7.46 6.08 3.96
C ASP A 221 7.81 4.78 4.67
N LEU A 222 8.31 3.81 3.88
CA LEU A 222 9.02 2.68 4.47
C LEU A 222 10.30 3.18 5.15
N LEU A 223 10.66 2.56 6.25
CA LEU A 223 11.99 2.75 6.82
C LEU A 223 13.03 2.32 5.78
N MET A 224 14.18 3.00 5.76
CA MET A 224 15.28 2.65 4.84
C MET A 224 15.85 1.27 5.18
N ASP A 225 15.98 0.99 6.47
CA ASP A 225 16.47 -0.24 7.04
C ASP A 225 15.49 -0.77 8.09
N ASP A 226 15.46 -2.07 8.22
CA ASP A 226 14.63 -2.81 9.16
C ASP A 226 15.50 -3.80 9.95
N VAL A 227 14.92 -4.36 11.02
CA VAL A 227 15.57 -5.41 11.81
C VAL A 227 14.97 -6.76 11.41
N ASP A 228 15.79 -7.61 10.83
CA ASP A 228 15.41 -8.97 10.46
C ASP A 228 15.14 -9.83 11.71
N THR A 229 14.46 -10.95 11.55
CA THR A 229 14.11 -11.88 12.63
C THR A 229 15.30 -12.50 13.33
N ASP A 230 16.49 -12.47 12.73
CA ASP A 230 17.76 -12.88 13.36
C ASP A 230 18.51 -11.75 14.07
N GLY A 231 17.95 -10.54 14.07
CA GLY A 231 18.51 -9.34 14.66
C GLY A 231 19.50 -8.58 13.78
N SER A 232 19.72 -9.00 12.55
CA SER A 232 20.54 -8.25 11.59
C SER A 232 19.77 -7.05 11.03
N THR A 233 20.50 -6.01 10.64
CA THR A 233 19.92 -4.86 9.92
C THR A 233 19.93 -5.15 8.43
N ILE A 234 18.78 -4.98 7.79
CA ILE A 234 18.61 -5.17 6.35
C ILE A 234 17.88 -3.97 5.73
N SER A 235 17.94 -3.86 4.41
CA SER A 235 17.05 -2.96 3.68
C SER A 235 15.59 -3.39 3.84
N SER A 236 14.68 -2.45 4.07
CA SER A 236 13.24 -2.74 4.04
C SER A 236 12.75 -3.25 2.67
N LEU A 237 13.55 -3.04 1.61
CA LEU A 237 13.25 -3.52 0.26
C LEU A 237 13.81 -4.93 -0.02
N ALA A 238 14.66 -5.45 0.86
CA ALA A 238 15.14 -6.82 0.80
C ALA A 238 14.10 -7.81 1.33
N LEU A 239 14.27 -9.09 1.02
CA LEU A 239 13.48 -10.14 1.68
C LEU A 239 13.97 -10.34 3.11
N HIS A 240 13.05 -10.39 4.07
CA HIS A 240 13.35 -10.81 5.43
C HIS A 240 13.72 -12.30 5.47
N LYS A 241 14.41 -12.70 6.53
CA LYS A 241 14.88 -14.09 6.67
C LYS A 241 13.76 -15.12 6.52
N ASP A 242 12.60 -14.86 7.14
CA ASP A 242 11.48 -15.82 7.07
C ASP A 242 10.88 -15.86 5.66
N GLU A 243 10.84 -14.74 4.91
CA GLU A 243 10.46 -14.71 3.50
C GLU A 243 11.46 -15.51 2.64
N ARG A 244 12.78 -15.36 2.87
CA ARG A 244 13.82 -16.11 2.15
C ARG A 244 13.74 -17.60 2.46
N ASP A 245 13.62 -17.98 3.73
CA ASP A 245 13.53 -19.37 4.18
C ASP A 245 12.30 -20.08 3.61
N LEU A 246 11.17 -19.36 3.51
CA LEU A 246 9.97 -19.84 2.86
C LEU A 246 10.19 -20.04 1.36
N LEU A 247 10.72 -19.04 0.65
CA LEU A 247 10.94 -19.12 -0.79
C LEU A 247 11.89 -20.28 -1.16
N GLU A 248 12.95 -20.47 -0.38
CA GLU A 248 13.85 -21.62 -0.52
C GLU A 248 13.11 -22.96 -0.32
N MET A 249 12.21 -23.04 0.66
CA MET A 249 11.40 -24.23 0.92
C MET A 249 10.44 -24.50 -0.24
N VAL A 250 9.75 -23.49 -0.69
CA VAL A 250 8.81 -23.58 -1.84
C VAL A 250 9.53 -24.07 -3.09
N ARG A 251 10.73 -23.56 -3.38
CA ARG A 251 11.54 -24.01 -4.54
C ARG A 251 11.90 -25.48 -4.47
N LYS A 252 12.08 -26.06 -3.28
CA LYS A 252 12.38 -27.50 -3.12
C LYS A 252 11.17 -28.38 -3.39
N ASP A 253 9.97 -27.85 -3.16
CA ASP A 253 8.74 -28.61 -3.24
C ASP A 253 8.02 -28.44 -4.59
N PHE A 254 8.31 -27.39 -5.36
CA PHE A 254 7.61 -27.04 -6.60
C PHE A 254 8.56 -26.90 -7.79
N ASP A 255 8.15 -27.45 -8.91
CA ASP A 255 8.87 -27.31 -10.19
C ASP A 255 8.64 -25.93 -10.85
N LYS A 256 7.51 -25.27 -10.54
CA LYS A 256 7.15 -23.94 -11.03
C LYS A 256 6.89 -23.00 -9.87
N VAL A 257 7.74 -22.00 -9.75
CA VAL A 257 7.63 -20.97 -8.71
C VAL A 257 7.49 -19.61 -9.38
N ILE A 258 6.36 -18.94 -9.11
CA ILE A 258 6.03 -17.61 -9.61
C ILE A 258 6.02 -16.66 -8.43
N VAL A 259 6.78 -15.58 -8.51
CA VAL A 259 6.78 -14.51 -7.51
C VAL A 259 6.01 -13.31 -8.04
N LEU A 260 5.08 -12.82 -7.25
CA LEU A 260 4.36 -11.57 -7.48
C LEU A 260 4.94 -10.48 -6.57
N LEU A 261 5.37 -9.37 -7.16
CA LEU A 261 5.84 -8.19 -6.42
C LEU A 261 4.69 -7.20 -6.27
N ASN A 262 4.07 -7.21 -5.10
CA ASN A 262 2.97 -6.33 -4.72
C ASN A 262 3.52 -5.09 -4.00
N SER A 263 4.18 -4.24 -4.74
CA SER A 263 4.87 -3.06 -4.23
C SER A 263 5.04 -2.01 -5.32
N HIS A 264 4.98 -0.73 -4.96
CA HIS A 264 5.46 0.36 -5.81
C HIS A 264 6.94 0.66 -5.61
N TYR A 265 7.54 0.10 -4.55
CA TYR A 265 8.97 0.23 -4.29
C TYR A 265 9.77 -0.79 -5.10
N GLN A 266 11.00 -0.45 -5.37
CA GLN A 266 11.98 -1.26 -6.11
C GLN A 266 12.57 -2.33 -5.19
N MET A 267 11.82 -3.40 -4.93
CA MET A 267 12.29 -4.50 -4.08
C MET A 267 13.59 -5.10 -4.61
N GLU A 268 14.48 -5.51 -3.73
CA GLU A 268 15.70 -6.21 -4.09
C GLU A 268 15.37 -7.64 -4.55
N VAL A 269 15.49 -7.89 -5.84
CA VAL A 269 15.09 -9.18 -6.45
C VAL A 269 16.19 -10.21 -6.53
N GLN A 270 17.43 -9.86 -6.15
CA GLN A 270 18.55 -10.79 -6.29
C GLN A 270 18.39 -12.06 -5.45
N ASP A 271 17.76 -11.96 -4.27
CA ASP A 271 17.47 -13.12 -3.41
C ASP A 271 16.26 -13.92 -3.90
N ILE A 272 15.45 -13.36 -4.80
CA ILE A 272 14.31 -14.01 -5.42
C ILE A 272 14.75 -14.84 -6.64
N ILE A 273 15.64 -14.28 -7.46
CA ILE A 273 16.08 -14.85 -8.75
C ILE A 273 16.50 -16.34 -8.66
N PRO A 274 17.26 -16.79 -7.64
CA PRO A 274 17.69 -18.19 -7.58
C PRO A 274 16.56 -19.20 -7.39
N TYR A 275 15.41 -18.75 -6.90
CA TYR A 275 14.31 -19.62 -6.48
C TYR A 275 13.04 -19.46 -7.32
N ALA A 276 12.91 -18.39 -8.10
CA ALA A 276 11.73 -18.11 -8.91
C ALA A 276 11.98 -18.38 -10.41
N ASP A 277 11.08 -19.12 -11.05
CA ASP A 277 11.09 -19.28 -12.50
C ASP A 277 10.49 -18.05 -13.21
N SER A 278 9.49 -17.42 -12.57
CA SER A 278 8.88 -16.19 -13.08
C SER A 278 8.75 -15.16 -11.99
N ILE A 279 8.96 -13.90 -12.34
CA ILE A 279 8.78 -12.73 -11.45
C ILE A 279 7.90 -11.73 -12.19
N LEU A 280 6.76 -11.42 -11.61
CA LEU A 280 5.78 -10.47 -12.16
C LEU A 280 5.60 -9.31 -11.17
N PHE A 281 5.92 -8.11 -11.62
CA PHE A 281 5.58 -6.88 -10.91
C PHE A 281 4.10 -6.56 -11.12
N ILE A 282 3.35 -6.39 -10.03
CA ILE A 282 1.92 -6.10 -10.07
C ILE A 282 1.56 -4.77 -9.39
N GLY A 283 2.52 -4.06 -8.80
CA GLY A 283 2.25 -2.81 -8.10
C GLY A 283 1.16 -2.97 -7.04
N TYR A 284 0.24 -1.99 -6.98
CA TYR A 284 -0.96 -2.04 -6.15
C TYR A 284 -2.19 -2.26 -7.03
N PRO A 285 -2.89 -3.40 -6.88
CA PRO A 285 -3.93 -3.80 -7.82
C PRO A 285 -5.23 -2.98 -7.73
N GLY A 286 -5.43 -2.17 -6.68
CA GLY A 286 -6.70 -1.48 -6.49
C GLY A 286 -7.86 -2.45 -6.26
N HIS A 287 -9.10 -2.03 -6.57
CA HIS A 287 -10.28 -2.84 -6.28
C HIS A 287 -10.36 -4.13 -7.08
N GLN A 288 -10.04 -4.11 -8.39
CA GLN A 288 -10.30 -5.21 -9.31
C GLN A 288 -9.06 -5.71 -10.05
N GLY A 289 -7.88 -5.14 -9.79
CA GLY A 289 -6.67 -5.46 -10.56
C GLY A 289 -6.22 -6.91 -10.44
N PHE A 290 -6.54 -7.62 -9.36
CA PHE A 290 -6.26 -9.06 -9.26
C PHE A 290 -6.93 -9.89 -10.37
N THR A 291 -8.04 -9.41 -10.96
CA THR A 291 -8.61 -10.01 -12.16
C THR A 291 -7.59 -10.01 -13.30
N GLY A 292 -6.97 -8.86 -13.58
CA GLY A 292 -5.92 -8.75 -14.61
C GLY A 292 -4.69 -9.59 -14.30
N VAL A 293 -4.26 -9.66 -13.03
CA VAL A 293 -3.16 -10.55 -12.58
C VAL A 293 -3.48 -12.01 -12.89
N ALA A 294 -4.67 -12.48 -12.51
CA ALA A 294 -5.09 -13.86 -12.74
C ALA A 294 -5.19 -14.19 -14.24
N GLU A 295 -5.66 -13.25 -15.06
CA GLU A 295 -5.68 -13.37 -16.53
C GLU A 295 -4.28 -13.50 -17.13
N ILE A 296 -3.30 -12.72 -16.64
CA ILE A 296 -1.90 -12.81 -17.04
C ILE A 296 -1.33 -14.17 -16.64
N LEU A 297 -1.55 -14.62 -15.42
CA LEU A 297 -1.07 -15.92 -14.95
C LEU A 297 -1.66 -17.07 -15.79
N LYS A 298 -2.93 -16.97 -16.19
CA LYS A 298 -3.60 -17.96 -17.03
C LYS A 298 -3.17 -17.88 -18.49
N GLY A 299 -2.73 -16.71 -18.95
CA GLY A 299 -2.31 -16.46 -20.34
C GLY A 299 -3.43 -16.01 -21.27
N THR A 300 -4.55 -15.56 -20.74
CA THR A 300 -5.59 -14.88 -21.53
C THR A 300 -5.20 -13.45 -21.88
N VAL A 301 -4.28 -12.88 -21.11
CA VAL A 301 -3.66 -11.57 -21.33
C VAL A 301 -2.14 -11.74 -21.32
N ASN A 302 -1.45 -11.05 -22.22
CA ASN A 302 0.01 -10.96 -22.22
C ASN A 302 0.45 -9.66 -21.54
N PRO A 303 1.26 -9.70 -20.47
CA PRO A 303 1.70 -8.49 -19.78
C PRO A 303 2.56 -7.63 -20.71
N SER A 304 2.30 -6.34 -20.72
CA SER A 304 2.99 -5.37 -21.60
C SER A 304 3.67 -4.23 -20.83
N GLY A 305 3.52 -4.18 -19.52
CA GLY A 305 4.12 -3.15 -18.68
C GLY A 305 5.64 -3.20 -18.64
N HIS A 306 6.23 -2.07 -18.31
CA HIS A 306 7.67 -1.89 -18.13
C HIS A 306 7.92 -1.17 -16.81
N LEU A 307 9.04 -1.50 -16.16
CA LEU A 307 9.46 -0.76 -14.97
C LEU A 307 9.86 0.67 -15.34
N THR A 308 9.58 1.60 -14.46
CA THR A 308 10.01 3.01 -14.58
C THR A 308 11.44 3.21 -14.11
N ASP A 309 11.99 2.25 -13.35
CA ASP A 309 13.26 2.33 -12.67
C ASP A 309 14.10 1.07 -12.83
N THR A 310 15.39 1.19 -12.52
CA THR A 310 16.30 0.05 -12.38
C THR A 310 16.33 -0.43 -10.94
N TYR A 311 16.09 -1.71 -10.72
CA TYR A 311 16.12 -2.31 -9.38
C TYR A 311 17.57 -2.55 -8.94
N ALA A 312 17.89 -2.06 -7.75
CA ALA A 312 19.20 -2.25 -7.14
C ALA A 312 19.35 -3.67 -6.57
N THR A 313 20.58 -4.15 -6.53
CA THR A 313 20.91 -5.38 -5.79
C THR A 313 21.11 -5.13 -4.30
N ASP A 314 21.43 -3.89 -3.94
CA ASP A 314 21.56 -3.38 -2.56
C ASP A 314 21.05 -1.93 -2.59
N SER A 315 19.84 -1.72 -2.14
CA SER A 315 19.17 -0.42 -2.15
C SER A 315 19.81 0.58 -1.18
N LEU A 316 20.52 0.11 -0.16
CA LEU A 316 21.22 0.95 0.81
C LEU A 316 22.60 1.41 0.33
N SER A 317 23.11 0.88 -0.78
CA SER A 317 24.44 1.22 -1.30
C SER A 317 24.50 2.57 -2.00
N SER A 318 23.36 3.14 -2.40
CA SER A 318 23.36 4.42 -3.12
C SER A 318 23.62 5.60 -2.16
N PRO A 319 24.41 6.61 -2.58
CA PRO A 319 24.59 7.82 -1.78
C PRO A 319 23.27 8.54 -1.47
N ALA A 320 22.31 8.52 -2.37
CA ALA A 320 20.97 9.08 -2.13
C ALA A 320 20.26 8.37 -0.97
N ALA A 321 20.35 7.05 -0.88
CA ALA A 321 19.78 6.28 0.22
C ALA A 321 20.47 6.62 1.56
N VAL A 322 21.80 6.72 1.55
CA VAL A 322 22.58 7.05 2.77
C VAL A 322 22.28 8.47 3.26
N ASN A 323 22.02 9.41 2.35
CA ASN A 323 21.79 10.83 2.65
C ASN A 323 20.28 11.19 2.64
N SER A 324 19.39 10.21 2.69
CA SER A 324 17.94 10.43 2.79
C SER A 324 17.58 11.00 4.17
N GLY A 325 16.65 11.97 4.19
CA GLY A 325 16.10 12.57 5.42
C GLY A 325 15.22 11.65 6.25
N THR A 326 15.08 10.38 5.88
CA THR A 326 14.23 9.41 6.61
C THR A 326 14.96 8.75 7.80
N ARG A 327 16.27 8.96 7.96
CA ARG A 327 17.05 8.49 9.11
C ARG A 327 17.19 9.60 10.15
N THR A 328 16.93 9.28 11.41
CA THR A 328 17.03 10.25 12.52
C THR A 328 18.00 9.75 13.60
N PRO A 329 19.08 10.46 13.93
CA PRO A 329 19.55 11.66 13.23
C PRO A 329 20.20 11.29 11.88
N GLN A 330 19.87 12.05 10.85
CA GLN A 330 20.40 11.85 9.49
C GLN A 330 21.92 12.05 9.41
N PHE A 331 22.42 13.02 10.15
CA PHE A 331 23.84 13.37 10.21
C PHE A 331 24.36 13.29 11.64
N ALA A 332 25.54 12.73 11.84
CA ALA A 332 26.19 12.66 13.14
C ALA A 332 26.50 14.03 13.75
N ASN A 333 26.62 15.06 12.90
CA ASN A 333 26.92 16.45 13.27
C ASN A 333 25.71 17.39 13.01
N VAL A 334 24.48 16.90 13.16
CA VAL A 334 23.25 17.70 12.92
C VAL A 334 23.25 19.02 13.70
N ASP A 335 23.74 19.03 14.92
CA ASP A 335 23.81 20.25 15.75
C ASP A 335 24.74 21.31 15.17
N GLU A 336 25.87 20.88 14.59
CA GLU A 336 26.81 21.80 13.91
C GLU A 336 26.19 22.38 12.65
N ILE A 337 25.48 21.56 11.89
CA ILE A 337 24.75 22.00 10.68
C ILE A 337 23.67 23.00 11.08
N ASN A 338 22.84 22.69 12.06
CA ASN A 338 21.76 23.57 12.55
C ASN A 338 22.32 24.92 13.01
N ALA A 339 23.47 24.94 13.67
CA ALA A 339 24.13 26.19 14.09
C ALA A 339 24.56 27.09 12.90
N THR A 340 24.71 26.53 11.69
CA THR A 340 25.14 27.27 10.49
C THR A 340 24.01 27.69 9.57
N ILE A 341 22.84 27.00 9.58
CA ILE A 341 21.74 27.27 8.66
C ILE A 341 20.70 28.25 9.22
N GLY A 342 20.70 28.54 10.50
CA GLY A 342 19.79 29.48 11.17
C GLY A 342 18.82 28.83 12.15
N GLU A 343 18.23 29.66 13.02
CA GLU A 343 17.35 29.16 14.10
C GLU A 343 16.00 28.62 13.61
N ASP A 344 15.57 28.99 12.40
CA ASP A 344 14.28 28.58 11.81
C ASP A 344 14.41 27.31 10.93
N GLU A 345 15.62 26.78 10.75
CA GLU A 345 15.92 25.65 9.90
C GLU A 345 16.30 24.42 10.74
N ASN A 346 15.94 23.24 10.28
CA ASN A 346 16.28 21.99 10.95
C ASN A 346 16.91 20.99 9.96
N ALA A 347 18.19 20.72 10.13
CA ALA A 347 18.94 19.79 9.29
C ALA A 347 18.52 18.31 9.49
N GLU A 348 17.72 18.00 10.49
CA GLU A 348 17.20 16.65 10.73
C GLU A 348 16.38 16.12 9.53
N TYR A 349 15.78 17.04 8.75
CA TYR A 349 14.96 16.71 7.60
C TYR A 349 15.59 17.10 6.26
N MET A 350 16.89 17.35 6.23
CA MET A 350 17.58 17.69 5.00
C MET A 350 17.86 16.46 4.14
N SER A 351 17.56 16.57 2.86
CA SER A 351 18.05 15.65 1.84
C SER A 351 19.34 16.21 1.22
N PHE A 352 20.34 15.38 1.07
CA PHE A 352 21.61 15.76 0.46
C PHE A 352 21.91 14.90 -0.77
N GLN A 353 21.90 15.52 -1.94
CA GLN A 353 22.19 14.84 -3.21
C GLN A 353 23.70 14.86 -3.49
N ALA A 354 24.41 13.86 -3.01
CA ALA A 354 25.86 13.77 -3.11
C ALA A 354 26.36 13.50 -4.53
N GLU A 355 25.57 12.78 -5.34
CA GLU A 355 25.95 12.35 -6.69
C GLU A 355 25.91 13.48 -7.72
N GLY A 356 25.23 14.59 -7.43
CA GLY A 356 25.01 15.66 -8.40
C GLY A 356 24.23 15.15 -9.62
N ILE A 357 24.87 15.19 -10.78
CA ILE A 357 24.27 14.72 -12.05
C ILE A 357 24.47 13.22 -12.30
N TYR A 358 25.25 12.53 -11.46
CA TYR A 358 25.56 11.10 -11.62
C TYR A 358 24.58 10.26 -10.79
N ILE A 359 23.33 10.25 -11.20
CA ILE A 359 22.25 9.53 -10.54
C ILE A 359 21.98 8.22 -11.27
N GLY A 360 21.75 7.15 -10.50
CA GLY A 360 21.41 5.85 -11.05
C GLY A 360 22.54 5.25 -11.87
N TYR A 361 22.28 4.93 -13.11
CA TYR A 361 23.21 4.28 -14.06
C TYR A 361 23.76 5.20 -15.13
N ARG A 362 23.83 6.46 -14.86
CA ARG A 362 24.46 7.47 -15.73
C ARG A 362 25.96 7.59 -15.44
#